data_4f58f5d0771281321d96c4a6305736c9
#
_entry.id   4f58f5d0771281321d96c4a6305736c9
#
_cell.length_a   1.000
_cell.length_b   1.000
_cell.length_c   1.000
_cell.angle_alpha   90.00
_cell.angle_beta   90.00
_cell.angle_gamma   90.00
#
_symmetry.space_group_name_H-M   'P 1'
#
loop_
_entity.id
_entity.type
_entity.pdbx_description
1 polymer ?
#
loop_
_entity_poly.entity_id
_entity_poly.type
_entity_poly.pdbx_seq_one_letter_code
_entity_poly.pdbx_strand_id
1 'polypeptide(L)'
;MLNKTYVIGHINPDTDSIAAAMGYAWLLRERDGVEAVAARAGALNPQTAWVLKQLHLDAPILLTDASPRFESIMIRLDSLRPNAPLGMAWTLASKTGGVAPVVDEDGKPYGLINGLSLFKYFSETLGPRPGDTTVREMMAVQCGEAADTSVPKYAANAHIRDMLNRILRDEYNDYWVVDENGLYSGIARQRDALNPPRLKIILVDHNEPRQAIAALEEAELLEILDHHRLGNPYTHQPIRFTVDVVGSTSTLVSEQTAEAGLSMPPNLAGVLLAGLLSDTLILTSPTTTPRDSGAAERLARWAFVGGSPLKGETIESFGQAVLSAGAGLSNRKPEEVVSTDIKAFEAGGFKFAIAQAEVTDLMQLREHREPLTNALDDLKNQRGLDFAMLLVTDVVAGNSRIITSSHPPPILDELPYPPLADGTRDAEGVVSRKKQVLPVVLGLLE
;
A
#
# COMPACT_ATOMS: atom_id res chain seq x y z
N MET A 1 10.08 6.88 13.23
CA MET A 1 8.77 6.54 12.62
C MET A 1 7.57 7.00 13.45
N LEU A 2 7.65 7.05 14.76
CA LEU A 2 6.53 7.23 15.70
C LEU A 2 5.77 8.57 15.65
N ASN A 3 6.29 9.62 15.03
CA ASN A 3 5.60 10.90 14.94
C ASN A 3 4.98 11.21 13.57
N LYS A 4 5.14 10.28 12.60
CA LYS A 4 4.64 10.49 11.24
C LYS A 4 3.19 10.06 11.12
N THR A 5 2.41 10.86 10.41
CA THR A 5 1.06 10.50 9.98
C THR A 5 1.11 10.08 8.52
N TYR A 6 0.64 8.88 8.21
CA TYR A 6 0.63 8.37 6.85
C TYR A 6 -0.72 8.64 6.20
N VAL A 7 -0.71 9.31 5.06
CA VAL A 7 -1.90 9.51 4.23
C VAL A 7 -1.86 8.47 3.12
N ILE A 8 -2.85 7.59 3.06
CA ILE A 8 -2.82 6.40 2.24
C ILE A 8 -4.16 6.12 1.57
N GLY A 9 -4.11 5.79 0.29
CA GLY A 9 -5.27 5.33 -0.47
C GLY A 9 -5.48 3.81 -0.43
N HIS A 10 -6.35 3.31 -1.28
CA HIS A 10 -6.73 1.89 -1.31
C HIS A 10 -5.63 0.95 -1.85
N ILE A 11 -5.81 -0.39 -1.64
CA ILE A 11 -4.79 -1.42 -1.95
C ILE A 11 -4.49 -1.60 -3.45
N ASN A 12 -5.40 -1.18 -4.33
CA ASN A 12 -5.17 -1.16 -5.78
C ASN A 12 -5.16 0.29 -6.26
N PRO A 13 -4.14 1.09 -5.86
CA PRO A 13 -4.20 2.52 -6.00
C PRO A 13 -4.26 2.95 -7.46
N ASP A 14 -5.29 3.73 -7.79
CA ASP A 14 -5.42 4.43 -9.05
C ASP A 14 -4.77 5.83 -8.98
N THR A 15 -4.99 6.64 -10.00
CA THR A 15 -4.35 7.95 -10.06
C THR A 15 -4.93 8.91 -9.03
N ASP A 16 -6.25 8.86 -8.74
CA ASP A 16 -6.87 9.72 -7.73
C ASP A 16 -6.42 9.37 -6.31
N SER A 17 -6.35 8.09 -6.02
CA SER A 17 -5.88 7.55 -4.74
C SER A 17 -4.46 8.03 -4.39
N ILE A 18 -3.54 7.97 -5.36
CA ILE A 18 -2.15 8.46 -5.19
C ILE A 18 -2.10 9.99 -5.13
N ALA A 19 -2.83 10.67 -6.00
CA ALA A 19 -2.89 12.13 -6.05
C ALA A 19 -3.44 12.70 -4.75
N ALA A 20 -4.57 12.17 -4.27
CA ALA A 20 -5.18 12.58 -3.01
C ALA A 20 -4.23 12.35 -1.82
N ALA A 21 -3.55 11.20 -1.76
CA ALA A 21 -2.58 10.94 -0.70
C ALA A 21 -1.42 11.95 -0.70
N MET A 22 -0.87 12.27 -1.87
CA MET A 22 0.23 13.24 -2.01
C MET A 22 -0.22 14.67 -1.69
N GLY A 23 -1.35 15.09 -2.24
CA GLY A 23 -1.89 16.42 -2.06
C GLY A 23 -2.33 16.68 -0.63
N TYR A 24 -3.02 15.71 -0.01
CA TYR A 24 -3.49 15.85 1.36
C TYR A 24 -2.36 15.81 2.38
N ALA A 25 -1.35 14.95 2.17
CA ALA A 25 -0.15 14.97 3.03
C ALA A 25 0.60 16.30 2.95
N TRP A 26 0.68 16.92 1.77
CA TRP A 26 1.23 18.27 1.62
C TRP A 26 0.38 19.31 2.36
N LEU A 27 -0.93 19.29 2.19
CA LEU A 27 -1.85 20.22 2.86
C LEU A 27 -1.72 20.16 4.38
N LEU A 28 -1.67 18.96 4.96
CA LEU A 28 -1.50 18.79 6.41
C LEU A 28 -0.17 19.34 6.92
N ARG A 29 0.90 19.23 6.14
CA ARG A 29 2.19 19.84 6.51
C ARG A 29 2.14 21.35 6.50
N GLU A 30 1.59 21.94 5.45
CA GLU A 30 1.57 23.40 5.27
C GLU A 30 0.54 24.08 6.17
N ARG A 31 -0.64 23.50 6.34
CA ARG A 31 -1.74 24.08 7.12
C ARG A 31 -1.59 23.83 8.63
N ASP A 32 -1.27 22.58 8.99
CA ASP A 32 -1.37 22.09 10.36
C ASP A 32 0.01 21.83 11.01
N GLY A 33 1.09 21.91 10.27
CA GLY A 33 2.44 21.57 10.75
C GLY A 33 2.62 20.11 11.14
N VAL A 34 1.75 19.20 10.64
CA VAL A 34 1.80 17.76 10.91
C VAL A 34 2.89 17.12 10.07
N GLU A 35 3.70 16.22 10.64
CA GLU A 35 4.66 15.43 9.86
C GLU A 35 3.92 14.34 9.05
N ALA A 36 3.19 14.79 8.02
CA ALA A 36 2.42 13.91 7.15
C ALA A 36 3.25 13.39 5.99
N VAL A 37 3.11 12.10 5.67
CA VAL A 37 3.82 11.40 4.61
C VAL A 37 2.82 10.68 3.72
N ALA A 38 2.89 10.91 2.41
CA ALA A 38 2.10 10.15 1.45
C ALA A 38 2.60 8.71 1.36
N ALA A 39 1.69 7.75 1.39
CA ALA A 39 1.96 6.34 1.25
C ALA A 39 1.03 5.71 0.20
N ARG A 40 1.41 4.55 -0.31
CA ARG A 40 0.59 3.71 -1.19
C ARG A 40 0.48 2.29 -0.62
N ALA A 41 -0.69 1.70 -0.73
CA ALA A 41 -0.95 0.37 -0.22
C ALA A 41 -0.62 -0.75 -1.24
N GLY A 42 -0.36 -0.40 -2.50
CA GLY A 42 -0.09 -1.35 -3.59
C GLY A 42 0.87 -0.81 -4.65
N ALA A 43 1.02 -1.57 -5.72
CA ALA A 43 1.80 -1.19 -6.89
C ALA A 43 1.12 -0.02 -7.62
N LEU A 44 1.91 0.85 -8.24
CA LEU A 44 1.40 1.88 -9.13
C LEU A 44 0.89 1.25 -10.42
N ASN A 45 -0.25 1.71 -10.91
CA ASN A 45 -0.70 1.40 -12.25
C ASN A 45 0.10 2.19 -13.31
N PRO A 46 0.07 1.81 -14.59
CA PRO A 46 0.83 2.48 -15.66
C PRO A 46 0.50 3.98 -15.80
N GLN A 47 -0.77 4.36 -15.65
CA GLN A 47 -1.24 5.75 -15.73
C GLN A 47 -0.59 6.60 -14.63
N THR A 48 -0.68 6.16 -13.39
CA THR A 48 -0.11 6.86 -12.24
C THR A 48 1.42 6.95 -12.37
N ALA A 49 2.08 5.87 -12.79
CA ALA A 49 3.53 5.85 -13.00
C ALA A 49 3.95 6.87 -14.07
N TRP A 50 3.19 6.95 -15.18
CA TRP A 50 3.41 7.95 -16.22
C TRP A 50 3.22 9.38 -15.70
N VAL A 51 2.13 9.66 -14.98
CA VAL A 51 1.83 10.98 -14.41
C VAL A 51 2.95 11.44 -13.49
N LEU A 52 3.38 10.60 -12.55
CA LEU A 52 4.47 10.94 -11.63
C LEU A 52 5.79 11.24 -12.39
N LYS A 53 6.09 10.44 -13.40
CA LYS A 53 7.28 10.66 -14.25
C LYS A 53 7.22 11.99 -15.00
N GLN A 54 6.06 12.33 -15.61
CA GLN A 54 5.87 13.60 -16.33
C GLN A 54 6.04 14.82 -15.41
N LEU A 55 5.59 14.67 -14.16
CA LEU A 55 5.64 15.74 -13.17
C LEU A 55 6.92 15.75 -12.33
N HIS A 56 7.89 14.86 -12.63
CA HIS A 56 9.15 14.71 -11.88
C HIS A 56 8.90 14.52 -10.36
N LEU A 57 7.93 13.69 -10.01
CA LEU A 57 7.58 13.34 -8.64
C LEU A 57 7.98 11.90 -8.34
N ASP A 58 8.52 11.70 -7.15
CA ASP A 58 8.80 10.36 -6.63
C ASP A 58 7.51 9.67 -6.22
N ALA A 59 7.49 8.34 -6.37
CA ALA A 59 6.38 7.53 -5.91
C ALA A 59 6.25 7.60 -4.36
N PRO A 60 5.01 7.66 -3.83
CA PRO A 60 4.80 7.52 -2.39
C PRO A 60 5.42 6.22 -1.85
N ILE A 61 5.82 6.23 -0.58
CA ILE A 61 6.38 5.04 0.07
C ILE A 61 5.38 3.88 0.05
N LEU A 62 5.87 2.66 -0.16
CA LEU A 62 5.03 1.47 -0.07
C LEU A 62 4.82 1.09 1.39
N LEU A 63 3.56 1.01 1.81
CA LEU A 63 3.13 0.62 3.15
C LEU A 63 1.95 -0.35 3.00
N THR A 64 2.22 -1.65 3.07
CA THR A 64 1.22 -2.70 2.81
C THR A 64 0.58 -3.28 4.07
N ASP A 65 1.16 -3.01 5.23
CA ASP A 65 0.71 -3.56 6.52
C ASP A 65 0.97 -2.56 7.65
N ALA A 66 -0.06 -2.32 8.46
CA ALA A 66 -0.01 -1.39 9.59
C ALA A 66 0.41 -2.04 10.91
N SER A 67 0.65 -3.37 10.91
CA SER A 67 1.03 -4.11 12.13
C SER A 67 2.35 -3.60 12.71
N PRO A 68 2.42 -3.36 14.01
CA PRO A 68 3.66 -3.02 14.68
C PRO A 68 4.72 -4.11 14.54
N ARG A 69 5.96 -3.69 14.30
CA ARG A 69 7.13 -4.57 14.21
C ARG A 69 8.10 -4.31 15.35
N PHE A 70 9.01 -5.25 15.63
CA PHE A 70 10.01 -5.07 16.68
C PHE A 70 10.88 -3.84 16.49
N GLU A 71 11.17 -3.43 15.26
CA GLU A 71 11.87 -2.17 14.95
C GLU A 71 11.17 -0.91 15.48
N SER A 72 9.83 -0.96 15.63
CA SER A 72 9.04 0.18 16.12
C SER A 72 9.13 0.37 17.65
N ILE A 73 9.54 -0.66 18.39
CA ILE A 73 9.65 -0.65 19.85
C ILE A 73 11.07 -0.85 20.34
N MET A 74 12.03 -1.13 19.44
CA MET A 74 13.41 -1.35 19.85
C MET A 74 14.08 -0.06 20.32
N ILE A 75 14.90 -0.20 21.34
CA ILE A 75 15.78 0.85 21.85
C ILE A 75 17.21 0.45 21.52
N ARG A 76 17.93 1.33 20.84
CA ARG A 76 19.37 1.13 20.58
C ARG A 76 20.14 1.51 21.84
N LEU A 77 20.80 0.54 22.42
CA LEU A 77 21.65 0.73 23.60
C LEU A 77 23.10 0.45 23.19
N ASP A 78 24.03 1.11 23.88
CA ASP A 78 25.44 0.75 23.79
C ASP A 78 25.61 -0.70 24.25
N SER A 79 26.61 -1.37 23.72
CA SER A 79 26.90 -2.77 24.05
C SER A 79 28.34 -2.95 24.57
N LEU A 80 28.54 -4.00 25.30
CA LEU A 80 29.84 -4.41 25.80
C LEU A 80 30.32 -5.69 25.12
N ARG A 81 31.60 -5.97 25.24
CA ARG A 81 32.17 -7.25 24.80
C ARG A 81 32.15 -8.27 25.94
N PRO A 82 32.11 -9.60 25.64
CA PRO A 82 32.09 -10.64 26.67
C PRO A 82 33.25 -10.56 27.66
N ASN A 83 34.40 -10.10 27.19
CA ASN A 83 35.65 -9.96 28.01
C ASN A 83 35.71 -8.62 28.78
N ALA A 84 34.75 -7.72 28.64
CA ALA A 84 34.70 -6.48 29.40
C ALA A 84 34.40 -6.75 30.88
N PRO A 85 34.93 -5.92 31.80
CA PRO A 85 34.65 -6.07 33.25
C PRO A 85 33.15 -5.84 33.55
N LEU A 86 32.59 -6.65 34.46
CA LEU A 86 31.19 -6.57 34.89
C LEU A 86 30.81 -5.18 35.46
N GLY A 87 31.75 -4.47 36.06
CA GLY A 87 31.56 -3.09 36.52
C GLY A 87 31.20 -2.12 35.41
N MET A 88 31.61 -2.37 34.15
CA MET A 88 31.18 -1.59 33.00
C MET A 88 29.70 -1.86 32.67
N ALA A 89 29.27 -3.12 32.76
CA ALA A 89 27.86 -3.48 32.56
C ALA A 89 26.97 -2.87 33.65
N TRP A 90 27.43 -2.85 34.88
CA TRP A 90 26.73 -2.15 35.98
C TRP A 90 26.54 -0.68 35.66
N THR A 91 27.61 0.00 35.21
CA THR A 91 27.57 1.41 34.84
C THR A 91 26.62 1.65 33.66
N LEU A 92 26.62 0.78 32.64
CA LEU A 92 25.76 0.86 31.51
C LEU A 92 24.28 0.62 31.92
N ALA A 93 24.01 -0.48 32.65
CA ALA A 93 22.68 -0.84 33.11
C ALA A 93 22.01 0.26 33.95
N SER A 94 22.80 0.99 34.77
CA SER A 94 22.26 2.12 35.56
C SER A 94 21.71 3.25 34.69
N LYS A 95 22.18 3.39 33.44
CA LYS A 95 21.75 4.42 32.49
C LYS A 95 20.65 3.94 31.54
N THR A 96 20.52 2.64 31.39
CA THR A 96 19.65 2.02 30.38
C THR A 96 18.38 1.37 30.96
N GLY A 97 18.12 1.61 32.24
CA GLY A 97 16.96 1.04 32.94
C GLY A 97 17.14 -0.42 33.33
N GLY A 98 18.37 -0.82 33.68
CA GLY A 98 18.68 -2.12 34.27
C GLY A 98 19.19 -3.18 33.34
N VAL A 99 19.51 -2.85 32.08
CA VAL A 99 19.97 -3.81 31.08
C VAL A 99 21.27 -3.38 30.43
N ALA A 100 22.24 -4.32 30.29
CA ALA A 100 23.46 -4.13 29.52
C ALA A 100 23.58 -5.20 28.45
N PRO A 101 23.50 -4.87 27.16
CA PRO A 101 23.73 -5.79 26.07
C PRO A 101 25.22 -6.21 25.99
N VAL A 102 25.47 -7.51 25.87
CA VAL A 102 26.80 -8.07 25.57
C VAL A 102 26.77 -8.65 24.16
N VAL A 103 27.67 -8.16 23.31
CA VAL A 103 27.69 -8.47 21.87
C VAL A 103 29.11 -9.04 21.55
N ASP A 104 29.15 -10.11 20.76
CA ASP A 104 30.42 -10.75 20.37
C ASP A 104 31.22 -9.90 19.36
N GLU A 105 32.41 -10.41 18.96
CA GLU A 105 33.29 -9.72 18.02
C GLU A 105 32.63 -9.53 16.63
N ASP A 106 31.76 -10.45 16.24
CA ASP A 106 31.04 -10.41 14.94
C ASP A 106 29.84 -9.49 14.98
N GLY A 107 29.51 -8.85 16.12
CA GLY A 107 28.34 -7.96 16.26
C GLY A 107 27.06 -8.70 16.58
N LYS A 108 27.08 -9.98 16.91
CA LYS A 108 25.92 -10.79 17.27
C LYS A 108 25.62 -10.73 18.76
N PRO A 109 24.34 -10.85 19.16
CA PRO A 109 23.95 -10.98 20.56
C PRO A 109 24.64 -12.17 21.24
N TYR A 110 25.42 -11.89 22.28
CA TYR A 110 26.04 -12.89 23.14
C TYR A 110 25.14 -13.21 24.33
N GLY A 111 24.79 -12.22 25.15
CA GLY A 111 23.89 -12.36 26.30
C GLY A 111 23.50 -11.00 26.91
N LEU A 112 22.46 -10.99 27.72
CA LEU A 112 22.02 -9.80 28.45
C LEU A 112 22.44 -9.85 29.90
N ILE A 113 22.97 -8.75 30.41
CA ILE A 113 23.17 -8.54 31.83
C ILE A 113 22.06 -7.68 32.38
N ASN A 114 21.31 -8.21 33.34
CA ASN A 114 20.25 -7.54 34.06
C ASN A 114 20.26 -7.96 35.54
N GLY A 115 19.33 -7.45 36.34
CA GLY A 115 19.27 -7.80 37.76
C GLY A 115 19.16 -9.30 38.02
N LEU A 116 18.32 -10.00 37.22
CA LEU A 116 18.11 -11.44 37.38
C LEU A 116 19.36 -12.24 37.03
N SER A 117 20.03 -11.92 35.92
CA SER A 117 21.26 -12.60 35.50
C SER A 117 22.41 -12.41 36.53
N LEU A 118 22.50 -11.21 37.11
CA LEU A 118 23.43 -10.91 38.17
C LEU A 118 23.12 -11.70 39.44
N PHE A 119 21.88 -11.74 39.90
CA PHE A 119 21.51 -12.55 41.07
C PHE A 119 21.76 -14.02 40.85
N LYS A 120 21.47 -14.56 39.69
CA LYS A 120 21.79 -15.95 39.34
C LYS A 120 23.29 -16.21 39.39
N TYR A 121 24.08 -15.37 38.73
CA TYR A 121 25.54 -15.51 38.71
C TYR A 121 26.11 -15.48 40.13
N PHE A 122 25.69 -14.51 40.97
CA PHE A 122 26.20 -14.41 42.34
C PHE A 122 25.74 -15.60 43.19
N SER A 123 24.52 -16.08 43.05
CA SER A 123 24.02 -17.26 43.76
C SER A 123 24.81 -18.52 43.42
N GLU A 124 25.14 -18.70 42.13
CA GLU A 124 25.91 -19.87 41.67
C GLU A 124 27.39 -19.78 42.08
N THR A 125 27.99 -18.57 42.04
CA THR A 125 29.40 -18.37 42.31
C THR A 125 29.71 -18.31 43.82
N LEU A 126 28.87 -17.64 44.61
CA LEU A 126 29.08 -17.48 46.04
C LEU A 126 28.50 -18.62 46.89
N GLY A 127 27.52 -19.36 46.35
CA GLY A 127 26.80 -20.40 47.05
C GLY A 127 26.02 -19.84 48.27
N PRO A 128 25.57 -20.74 49.18
CA PRO A 128 24.76 -20.36 50.34
C PRO A 128 25.55 -19.67 51.47
N ARG A 129 26.86 -19.69 51.39
CA ARG A 129 27.75 -18.99 52.33
C ARG A 129 28.75 -18.15 51.53
N PRO A 130 28.54 -16.82 51.42
CA PRO A 130 29.50 -15.97 50.76
C PRO A 130 30.86 -16.08 51.45
N GLY A 131 31.89 -16.38 50.68
CA GLY A 131 33.30 -16.32 51.15
C GLY A 131 33.74 -14.85 51.32
N ASP A 132 35.06 -14.67 51.43
CA ASP A 132 35.67 -13.34 51.60
C ASP A 132 35.73 -12.52 50.29
N THR A 133 34.96 -12.87 49.24
CA THR A 133 34.96 -12.19 47.95
C THR A 133 34.40 -10.79 48.09
N THR A 134 35.18 -9.80 47.70
CA THR A 134 34.79 -8.40 47.75
C THR A 134 33.92 -8.00 46.53
N VAL A 135 33.09 -6.96 46.67
CA VAL A 135 32.32 -6.38 45.53
C VAL A 135 33.27 -5.96 44.40
N ARG A 136 34.49 -5.49 44.71
CA ARG A 136 35.48 -5.10 43.72
C ARG A 136 35.91 -6.28 42.85
N GLU A 137 36.17 -7.42 43.46
CA GLU A 137 36.51 -8.65 42.72
C GLU A 137 35.38 -9.15 41.88
N MET A 138 34.14 -9.10 42.40
CA MET A 138 32.94 -9.44 41.64
C MET A 138 32.74 -8.54 40.43
N MET A 139 33.04 -7.25 40.55
CA MET A 139 32.90 -6.30 39.42
C MET A 139 34.07 -6.42 38.42
N ALA A 140 35.15 -7.14 38.73
CA ALA A 140 36.25 -7.37 37.82
C ALA A 140 36.08 -8.60 36.91
N VAL A 141 35.10 -9.47 37.20
CA VAL A 141 34.84 -10.65 36.36
C VAL A 141 34.35 -10.22 34.96
N GLN A 142 34.47 -11.13 34.01
CA GLN A 142 34.05 -10.82 32.63
C GLN A 142 32.52 -10.78 32.48
N CYS A 143 32.02 -9.87 31.68
CA CYS A 143 30.60 -9.75 31.38
C CYS A 143 29.97 -11.07 30.85
N GLY A 144 30.76 -11.84 30.06
CA GLY A 144 30.32 -13.10 29.50
C GLY A 144 29.94 -14.15 30.53
N GLU A 145 30.53 -14.08 31.75
CA GLU A 145 30.24 -15.03 32.83
C GLU A 145 28.88 -14.77 33.50
N ALA A 146 28.48 -13.52 33.59
CA ALA A 146 27.22 -13.10 34.22
C ALA A 146 26.05 -12.82 33.22
N ALA A 147 26.33 -12.94 31.94
CA ALA A 147 25.36 -12.67 30.89
C ALA A 147 24.40 -13.85 30.68
N ASP A 148 23.09 -13.57 30.61
CA ASP A 148 22.12 -14.56 30.22
C ASP A 148 22.09 -14.73 28.70
N THR A 149 22.57 -15.89 28.24
CA THR A 149 22.68 -16.26 26.83
C THR A 149 21.40 -16.88 26.26
N SER A 150 20.41 -17.15 27.11
CA SER A 150 19.14 -17.80 26.74
C SER A 150 18.03 -16.82 26.29
N VAL A 151 18.28 -15.50 26.37
CA VAL A 151 17.30 -14.47 26.02
C VAL A 151 16.88 -14.59 24.56
N PRO A 152 15.55 -14.62 24.27
CA PRO A 152 15.04 -14.75 22.93
C PRO A 152 15.47 -13.60 22.00
N LYS A 153 15.61 -13.94 20.70
CA LYS A 153 15.99 -13.02 19.63
C LYS A 153 14.83 -12.90 18.64
N TYR A 154 14.46 -11.68 18.28
CA TYR A 154 13.44 -11.39 17.29
C TYR A 154 14.02 -10.55 16.15
N ALA A 155 13.62 -10.82 14.91
CA ALA A 155 14.03 -9.99 13.77
C ALA A 155 13.36 -8.61 13.86
N ALA A 156 14.06 -7.56 13.50
CA ALA A 156 13.56 -6.19 13.54
C ALA A 156 12.26 -6.00 12.71
N ASN A 157 12.19 -6.70 11.58
CA ASN A 157 11.03 -6.68 10.68
C ASN A 157 9.90 -7.66 11.05
N ALA A 158 10.05 -8.48 12.10
CA ALA A 158 9.00 -9.40 12.54
C ALA A 158 7.82 -8.65 13.17
N HIS A 159 6.61 -9.12 12.88
CA HIS A 159 5.38 -8.57 13.49
C HIS A 159 5.28 -8.99 14.95
N ILE A 160 5.00 -8.04 15.82
CA ILE A 160 4.89 -8.28 17.27
C ILE A 160 3.73 -9.24 17.56
N ARG A 161 2.59 -9.10 16.87
CA ARG A 161 1.41 -9.95 17.06
C ARG A 161 1.70 -11.45 16.90
N ASP A 162 2.61 -11.81 15.98
CA ASP A 162 2.94 -13.21 15.72
C ASP A 162 3.71 -13.84 16.88
N MET A 163 4.40 -13.02 17.67
CA MET A 163 5.20 -13.44 18.82
C MET A 163 4.50 -13.20 20.17
N LEU A 164 3.34 -12.53 20.18
CA LEU A 164 2.67 -12.07 21.39
C LEU A 164 2.37 -13.21 22.38
N ASN A 165 1.88 -14.34 21.88
CA ASN A 165 1.58 -15.51 22.72
C ASN A 165 2.84 -16.10 23.39
N ARG A 166 3.99 -16.00 22.76
CA ARG A 166 5.26 -16.40 23.31
C ARG A 166 5.72 -15.39 24.36
N ILE A 167 5.71 -14.11 24.02
CA ILE A 167 6.09 -13.00 24.92
C ILE A 167 5.28 -13.03 26.21
N LEU A 168 3.97 -13.34 26.15
CA LEU A 168 3.10 -13.45 27.33
C LEU A 168 3.44 -14.63 28.25
N ARG A 169 4.08 -15.67 27.74
CA ARG A 169 4.46 -16.88 28.51
C ARG A 169 5.91 -16.87 28.95
N ASP A 170 6.74 -16.04 28.33
CA ASP A 170 8.15 -15.95 28.64
C ASP A 170 8.36 -15.23 29.99
N GLU A 171 9.39 -15.63 30.71
CA GLU A 171 9.83 -14.98 31.96
C GLU A 171 10.76 -13.79 31.72
N TYR A 172 11.03 -13.46 30.45
CA TYR A 172 11.91 -12.38 30.05
C TYR A 172 11.19 -11.04 29.99
N ASN A 173 11.85 -9.98 30.49
CA ASN A 173 11.37 -8.60 30.37
C ASN A 173 11.98 -7.86 29.18
N ASP A 174 13.09 -8.37 28.65
CA ASP A 174 13.88 -7.75 27.58
C ASP A 174 14.22 -8.81 26.53
N TYR A 175 14.19 -8.43 25.26
CA TYR A 175 14.40 -9.28 24.11
C TYR A 175 15.42 -8.66 23.17
N TRP A 176 16.23 -9.48 22.53
CA TRP A 176 17.11 -9.03 21.47
C TRP A 176 16.30 -8.68 20.20
N VAL A 177 16.65 -7.55 19.60
CA VAL A 177 16.24 -7.23 18.23
C VAL A 177 17.45 -7.30 17.33
N VAL A 178 17.35 -8.10 16.26
CA VAL A 178 18.44 -8.35 15.32
C VAL A 178 18.04 -7.98 13.90
N ASP A 179 19.03 -7.64 13.07
CA ASP A 179 18.80 -7.41 11.64
C ASP A 179 18.71 -8.74 10.86
N GLU A 180 18.63 -8.65 9.53
CA GLU A 180 18.54 -9.80 8.62
C GLU A 180 19.76 -10.73 8.68
N ASN A 181 20.92 -10.21 9.11
CA ASN A 181 22.16 -10.97 9.26
C ASN A 181 22.33 -11.53 10.67
N GLY A 182 21.35 -11.31 11.57
CA GLY A 182 21.41 -11.70 12.96
C GLY A 182 22.30 -10.79 13.83
N LEU A 183 22.66 -9.60 13.33
CA LEU A 183 23.45 -8.62 14.06
C LEU A 183 22.57 -7.82 15.03
N TYR A 184 23.17 -7.40 16.14
CA TYR A 184 22.50 -6.59 17.15
C TYR A 184 21.99 -5.26 16.59
N SER A 185 20.69 -5.04 16.67
CA SER A 185 20.03 -3.80 16.28
C SER A 185 19.51 -3.00 17.46
N GLY A 186 19.07 -3.69 18.53
CA GLY A 186 18.52 -3.06 19.73
C GLY A 186 17.94 -4.07 20.72
N ILE A 187 17.28 -3.53 21.75
CA ILE A 187 16.54 -4.28 22.78
C ILE A 187 15.09 -3.86 22.72
N ALA A 188 14.17 -4.82 22.69
CA ALA A 188 12.73 -4.59 22.86
C ALA A 188 12.33 -5.02 24.29
N ARG A 189 11.48 -4.20 24.94
CA ARG A 189 10.94 -4.54 26.26
C ARG A 189 9.59 -5.21 26.15
N GLN A 190 9.32 -6.20 26.99
CA GLN A 190 8.05 -6.89 27.05
C GLN A 190 6.86 -5.92 27.15
N ARG A 191 6.93 -4.93 28.04
CA ARG A 191 5.87 -3.93 28.20
C ARG A 191 5.55 -3.14 26.93
N ASP A 192 6.58 -2.85 26.09
CA ASP A 192 6.43 -2.09 24.85
C ASP A 192 5.88 -3.01 23.74
N ALA A 193 6.21 -4.32 23.77
CA ALA A 193 5.62 -5.32 22.91
C ALA A 193 4.15 -5.62 23.22
N LEU A 194 3.74 -5.51 24.49
CA LEU A 194 2.35 -5.69 24.91
C LEU A 194 1.45 -4.48 24.58
N ASN A 195 2.04 -3.31 24.41
CA ASN A 195 1.33 -2.10 24.03
C ASN A 195 2.17 -1.30 23.01
N PRO A 196 2.34 -1.83 21.79
CA PRO A 196 3.17 -1.18 20.79
C PRO A 196 2.54 0.11 20.31
N PRO A 197 3.35 1.10 19.91
CA PRO A 197 2.84 2.32 19.30
C PRO A 197 2.18 2.00 17.96
N ARG A 198 1.00 2.56 17.74
CA ARG A 198 0.23 2.39 16.52
C ARG A 198 0.67 3.39 15.44
N LEU A 199 0.68 2.98 14.20
CA LEU A 199 0.87 3.88 13.07
C LEU A 199 -0.33 4.81 12.95
N LYS A 200 -0.09 6.11 12.82
CA LYS A 200 -1.13 7.11 12.58
C LYS A 200 -1.47 7.12 11.10
N ILE A 201 -2.72 6.84 10.77
CA ILE A 201 -3.18 6.70 9.38
C ILE A 201 -4.36 7.63 9.11
N ILE A 202 -4.33 8.24 7.94
CA ILE A 202 -5.44 8.94 7.32
C ILE A 202 -5.74 8.20 6.02
N LEU A 203 -7.00 7.79 5.85
CA LEU A 203 -7.44 7.16 4.61
C LEU A 203 -7.94 8.22 3.64
N VAL A 204 -7.57 8.08 2.39
CA VAL A 204 -8.09 8.88 1.28
C VAL A 204 -8.60 7.97 0.18
N ASP A 205 -9.65 8.39 -0.51
CA ASP A 205 -10.21 7.74 -1.69
C ASP A 205 -10.75 6.32 -1.45
N HIS A 206 -11.05 6.01 -0.22
CA HIS A 206 -11.81 4.83 0.20
C HIS A 206 -12.16 4.91 1.68
N ASN A 207 -13.22 4.18 2.07
CA ASN A 207 -13.62 4.04 3.45
C ASN A 207 -14.04 2.60 3.81
N GLU A 208 -13.94 1.66 2.88
CA GLU A 208 -14.25 0.25 3.12
C GLU A 208 -12.99 -0.48 3.66
N PRO A 209 -13.06 -1.19 4.82
CA PRO A 209 -11.90 -1.89 5.40
C PRO A 209 -11.23 -2.92 4.48
N ARG A 210 -12.01 -3.51 3.56
CA ARG A 210 -11.50 -4.50 2.59
C ARG A 210 -10.60 -3.89 1.51
N GLN A 211 -10.68 -2.59 1.33
CA GLN A 211 -9.85 -1.84 0.37
C GLN A 211 -8.66 -1.19 1.05
N ALA A 212 -8.61 -1.21 2.37
CA ALA A 212 -7.55 -0.60 3.14
C ALA A 212 -6.31 -1.50 3.28
N ILE A 213 -5.22 -0.89 3.72
CA ILE A 213 -3.98 -1.56 4.11
C ILE A 213 -4.25 -2.70 5.11
N ALA A 214 -3.46 -3.76 5.05
CA ALA A 214 -3.57 -4.88 5.99
C ALA A 214 -3.38 -4.41 7.44
N ALA A 215 -4.10 -5.05 8.35
CA ALA A 215 -4.09 -4.76 9.80
C ALA A 215 -4.42 -3.29 10.15
N LEU A 216 -5.31 -2.66 9.40
CA LEU A 216 -5.78 -1.29 9.70
C LEU A 216 -6.32 -1.17 11.14
N GLU A 217 -6.91 -2.24 11.70
CA GLU A 217 -7.41 -2.31 13.07
C GLU A 217 -6.30 -2.18 14.14
N GLU A 218 -5.05 -2.44 13.76
CA GLU A 218 -3.88 -2.25 14.63
C GLU A 218 -3.30 -0.82 14.53
N ALA A 219 -3.76 -0.01 13.58
CA ALA A 219 -3.38 1.38 13.43
C ALA A 219 -4.20 2.33 14.31
N GLU A 220 -3.77 3.56 14.40
CA GLU A 220 -4.54 4.70 14.89
C GLU A 220 -5.11 5.44 13.68
N LEU A 221 -6.37 5.16 13.33
CA LEU A 221 -7.08 5.86 12.27
C LEU A 221 -7.47 7.25 12.78
N LEU A 222 -7.00 8.29 12.11
CA LEU A 222 -7.22 9.69 12.51
C LEU A 222 -8.33 10.37 11.72
N GLU A 223 -8.40 10.07 10.40
CA GLU A 223 -9.31 10.74 9.49
C GLU A 223 -9.58 9.88 8.26
N ILE A 224 -10.76 10.10 7.65
CA ILE A 224 -11.12 9.57 6.31
C ILE A 224 -11.59 10.74 5.46
N LEU A 225 -11.07 10.83 4.24
CA LEU A 225 -11.46 11.79 3.21
C LEU A 225 -11.77 11.03 1.91
N ASP A 226 -13.03 10.99 1.48
CA ASP A 226 -13.49 10.09 0.43
C ASP A 226 -14.70 10.67 -0.36
N HIS A 227 -14.97 10.11 -1.54
CA HIS A 227 -16.12 10.43 -2.37
C HIS A 227 -16.98 9.19 -2.72
N HIS A 228 -16.61 8.03 -2.21
CA HIS A 228 -17.30 6.78 -2.45
C HIS A 228 -18.51 6.60 -1.52
N ARG A 229 -19.30 5.56 -1.78
CA ARG A 229 -20.36 5.13 -0.87
C ARG A 229 -19.81 4.82 0.52
N LEU A 230 -20.65 5.03 1.54
CA LEU A 230 -20.23 4.77 2.92
C LEU A 230 -20.00 3.27 3.16
N GLY A 231 -18.82 2.95 3.66
CA GLY A 231 -18.50 1.70 4.30
C GLY A 231 -18.79 1.74 5.81
N ASN A 232 -18.32 0.72 6.52
CA ASN A 232 -18.43 0.65 7.98
C ASN A 232 -17.05 0.39 8.60
N PRO A 233 -16.12 1.36 8.59
CA PRO A 233 -14.83 1.22 9.24
C PRO A 233 -15.01 1.20 10.76
N TYR A 234 -14.33 0.26 11.42
CA TYR A 234 -14.25 0.25 12.87
C TYR A 234 -13.20 1.25 13.34
N THR A 235 -13.56 2.11 14.30
CA THR A 235 -12.65 3.08 14.91
C THR A 235 -12.65 2.96 16.43
N HIS A 236 -11.47 3.06 17.06
CA HIS A 236 -11.34 3.01 18.52
C HIS A 236 -11.75 4.32 19.21
N GLN A 237 -11.78 5.41 18.45
CA GLN A 237 -12.12 6.76 18.93
C GLN A 237 -12.87 7.53 17.84
N PRO A 238 -13.57 8.61 18.17
CA PRO A 238 -14.13 9.50 17.16
C PRO A 238 -13.05 10.04 16.23
N ILE A 239 -13.32 10.03 14.92
CA ILE A 239 -12.41 10.53 13.90
C ILE A 239 -13.11 11.60 13.06
N ARG A 240 -12.35 12.39 12.32
CA ARG A 240 -12.89 13.20 11.25
C ARG A 240 -13.24 12.29 10.06
N PHE A 241 -14.49 12.34 9.62
CA PHE A 241 -14.99 11.51 8.53
C PHE A 241 -15.71 12.39 7.51
N THR A 242 -15.03 12.66 6.39
CA THR A 242 -15.54 13.50 5.32
C THR A 242 -15.81 12.61 4.10
N VAL A 243 -17.08 12.48 3.74
CA VAL A 243 -17.50 11.86 2.49
C VAL A 243 -18.47 12.82 1.82
N ASP A 244 -18.23 13.13 0.55
CA ASP A 244 -19.05 14.09 -0.18
C ASP A 244 -19.29 13.66 -1.62
N VAL A 245 -20.33 14.20 -2.23
CA VAL A 245 -20.75 13.87 -3.59
C VAL A 245 -19.97 14.73 -4.58
N VAL A 246 -18.86 14.18 -5.03
CA VAL A 246 -17.97 14.73 -6.06
C VAL A 246 -17.45 13.60 -6.94
N GLY A 247 -16.84 13.92 -8.06
CA GLY A 247 -16.30 12.94 -9.01
C GLY A 247 -14.95 12.38 -8.62
N SER A 248 -14.22 12.98 -7.66
CA SER A 248 -12.85 12.62 -7.29
C SER A 248 -12.49 13.15 -5.90
N THR A 249 -11.71 12.39 -5.13
CA THR A 249 -11.16 12.84 -3.85
C THR A 249 -10.17 14.01 -4.03
N SER A 250 -9.49 14.11 -5.16
CA SER A 250 -8.64 15.26 -5.50
C SER A 250 -9.42 16.57 -5.54
N THR A 251 -10.72 16.55 -5.86
CA THR A 251 -11.61 17.71 -5.76
C THR A 251 -11.66 18.22 -4.32
N LEU A 252 -11.91 17.33 -3.36
CA LEU A 252 -11.99 17.69 -1.94
C LEU A 252 -10.66 18.25 -1.41
N VAL A 253 -9.54 17.64 -1.81
CA VAL A 253 -8.20 18.14 -1.44
C VAL A 253 -7.94 19.53 -2.01
N SER A 254 -8.33 19.77 -3.27
CA SER A 254 -8.22 21.08 -3.93
C SER A 254 -9.05 22.16 -3.22
N GLU A 255 -10.28 21.82 -2.81
CA GLU A 255 -11.17 22.73 -2.08
C GLU A 255 -10.60 23.08 -0.70
N GLN A 256 -10.21 22.08 0.08
CA GLN A 256 -9.61 22.32 1.40
C GLN A 256 -8.30 23.13 1.32
N THR A 257 -7.52 22.96 0.24
CA THR A 257 -6.32 23.78 -0.01
C THR A 257 -6.69 25.24 -0.24
N ALA A 258 -7.72 25.50 -1.05
CA ALA A 258 -8.18 26.85 -1.31
C ALA A 258 -8.82 27.51 -0.07
N GLU A 259 -9.60 26.76 0.70
CA GLU A 259 -10.18 27.19 1.99
C GLU A 259 -9.10 27.59 3.00
N ALA A 260 -7.97 26.87 2.99
CA ALA A 260 -6.80 27.22 3.80
C ALA A 260 -6.04 28.48 3.30
N GLY A 261 -6.45 29.07 2.19
CA GLY A 261 -5.76 30.21 1.56
C GLY A 261 -4.40 29.84 0.96
N LEU A 262 -4.16 28.56 0.68
CA LEU A 262 -2.91 28.05 0.15
C LEU A 262 -2.99 27.85 -1.37
N SER A 263 -1.81 27.88 -2.00
CA SER A 263 -1.61 27.51 -3.41
C SER A 263 -0.63 26.36 -3.48
N MET A 264 -1.02 25.31 -4.20
CA MET A 264 -0.23 24.09 -4.28
C MET A 264 0.95 24.26 -5.25
N PRO A 265 2.12 23.63 -4.99
CA PRO A 265 3.21 23.58 -5.96
C PRO A 265 2.74 23.01 -7.30
N PRO A 266 3.24 23.53 -8.44
CA PRO A 266 2.73 23.18 -9.76
C PRO A 266 2.72 21.67 -10.07
N ASN A 267 3.77 20.96 -9.71
CA ASN A 267 3.86 19.51 -9.94
C ASN A 267 2.81 18.75 -9.12
N LEU A 268 2.56 19.18 -7.89
CA LEU A 268 1.58 18.57 -7.01
C LEU A 268 0.15 18.91 -7.43
N ALA A 269 -0.09 20.15 -7.88
CA ALA A 269 -1.36 20.52 -8.49
C ALA A 269 -1.63 19.70 -9.77
N GLY A 270 -0.59 19.43 -10.56
CA GLY A 270 -0.66 18.58 -11.74
C GLY A 270 -1.07 17.14 -11.42
N VAL A 271 -0.55 16.55 -10.34
CA VAL A 271 -0.92 15.17 -9.97
C VAL A 271 -2.37 15.11 -9.48
N LEU A 272 -2.85 16.09 -8.69
CA LEU A 272 -4.26 16.17 -8.30
C LEU A 272 -5.18 16.38 -9.51
N LEU A 273 -4.77 17.23 -10.45
CA LEU A 273 -5.52 17.42 -11.70
C LEU A 273 -5.61 16.09 -12.48
N ALA A 274 -4.51 15.33 -12.57
CA ALA A 274 -4.51 14.04 -13.23
C ALA A 274 -5.48 13.04 -12.56
N GLY A 275 -5.50 12.96 -11.23
CA GLY A 275 -6.43 12.13 -10.48
C GLY A 275 -7.88 12.51 -10.79
N LEU A 276 -8.22 13.79 -10.66
CA LEU A 276 -9.54 14.31 -10.95
C LEU A 276 -9.98 14.01 -12.40
N LEU A 277 -9.12 14.26 -13.39
CA LEU A 277 -9.44 14.02 -14.80
C LEU A 277 -9.57 12.55 -15.14
N SER A 278 -8.82 11.69 -14.45
CA SER A 278 -8.96 10.23 -14.58
C SER A 278 -10.33 9.76 -14.11
N ASP A 279 -10.73 10.08 -12.90
CA ASP A 279 -11.99 9.61 -12.29
C ASP A 279 -13.25 10.20 -12.93
N THR A 280 -13.12 11.43 -13.41
CA THR A 280 -14.24 12.13 -14.07
C THR A 280 -14.27 11.92 -15.58
N LEU A 281 -13.33 11.13 -16.15
CA LEU A 281 -13.19 10.96 -17.61
C LEU A 281 -13.15 12.32 -18.33
N ILE A 282 -12.25 13.18 -17.90
CA ILE A 282 -12.12 14.57 -18.39
C ILE A 282 -13.45 15.33 -18.22
N LEU A 283 -14.05 15.25 -17.05
CA LEU A 283 -15.30 15.91 -16.67
C LEU A 283 -16.55 15.45 -17.46
N THR A 284 -16.50 14.28 -18.11
CA THR A 284 -17.61 13.71 -18.87
C THR A 284 -18.35 12.57 -18.16
N SER A 285 -17.79 12.05 -17.06
CA SER A 285 -18.42 10.98 -16.28
C SER A 285 -19.78 11.43 -15.71
N PRO A 286 -20.77 10.51 -15.62
CA PRO A 286 -22.03 10.79 -14.91
C PRO A 286 -21.88 11.16 -13.44
N THR A 287 -20.73 10.87 -12.83
CA THR A 287 -20.40 11.22 -11.45
C THR A 287 -19.83 12.63 -11.32
N THR A 288 -19.50 13.29 -12.43
CA THR A 288 -18.93 14.64 -12.44
C THR A 288 -19.94 15.65 -11.91
N THR A 289 -19.46 16.55 -11.07
CA THR A 289 -20.25 17.65 -10.49
C THR A 289 -19.66 19.03 -10.88
N PRO A 290 -20.39 20.11 -10.71
CA PRO A 290 -19.84 21.46 -10.92
C PRO A 290 -18.63 21.77 -10.01
N ARG A 291 -18.52 21.10 -8.86
CA ARG A 291 -17.37 21.23 -7.95
C ARG A 291 -16.09 20.67 -8.58
N ASP A 292 -16.19 19.57 -9.30
CA ASP A 292 -15.06 18.97 -10.02
C ASP A 292 -14.55 19.89 -11.12
N SER A 293 -15.46 20.51 -11.88
CA SER A 293 -15.09 21.50 -12.88
C SER A 293 -14.37 22.72 -12.26
N GLY A 294 -14.90 23.24 -11.16
CA GLY A 294 -14.26 24.35 -10.43
C GLY A 294 -12.89 23.97 -9.82
N ALA A 295 -12.75 22.73 -9.35
CA ALA A 295 -11.49 22.20 -8.84
C ALA A 295 -10.46 21.99 -9.97
N ALA A 296 -10.90 21.45 -11.13
CA ALA A 296 -10.03 21.28 -12.31
C ALA A 296 -9.47 22.63 -12.80
N GLU A 297 -10.31 23.65 -12.90
CA GLU A 297 -9.87 25.01 -13.27
C GLU A 297 -8.89 25.59 -12.25
N ARG A 298 -9.10 25.37 -10.97
CA ARG A 298 -8.20 25.83 -9.90
C ARG A 298 -6.86 25.14 -9.98
N LEU A 299 -6.86 23.81 -10.08
CA LEU A 299 -5.66 22.99 -10.20
C LEU A 299 -4.89 23.32 -11.48
N ALA A 300 -5.58 23.53 -12.61
CA ALA A 300 -4.97 23.95 -13.88
C ALA A 300 -4.25 25.31 -13.75
N ARG A 301 -4.86 26.29 -13.05
CA ARG A 301 -4.20 27.58 -12.78
C ARG A 301 -2.92 27.43 -11.98
N TRP A 302 -2.83 26.46 -11.06
CA TRP A 302 -1.61 26.19 -10.30
C TRP A 302 -0.61 25.34 -11.09
N ALA A 303 -1.10 24.37 -11.89
CA ALA A 303 -0.26 23.41 -12.60
C ALA A 303 0.37 23.97 -13.90
N PHE A 304 -0.36 24.79 -14.68
CA PHE A 304 0.04 25.22 -16.03
C PHE A 304 0.86 26.52 -16.04
N VAL A 305 1.52 26.83 -14.94
CA VAL A 305 2.33 28.06 -14.82
C VAL A 305 3.68 27.95 -15.54
N GLY A 306 4.31 29.10 -15.77
CA GLY A 306 5.66 29.15 -16.34
C GLY A 306 6.67 28.39 -15.47
N GLY A 307 7.48 27.51 -16.08
CA GLY A 307 8.44 26.65 -15.37
C GLY A 307 7.89 25.30 -14.93
N SER A 308 6.58 25.06 -15.04
CA SER A 308 5.98 23.75 -14.84
C SER A 308 6.27 22.81 -16.03
N PRO A 309 6.38 21.49 -15.79
CA PRO A 309 6.40 20.49 -16.87
C PRO A 309 5.16 20.53 -17.76
N LEU A 310 4.03 21.05 -17.24
CA LEU A 310 2.74 21.15 -17.94
C LEU A 310 2.50 22.54 -18.56
N LYS A 311 3.55 23.35 -18.74
CA LYS A 311 3.42 24.66 -19.38
C LYS A 311 2.86 24.52 -20.79
N GLY A 312 1.73 25.20 -21.06
CA GLY A 312 1.11 25.23 -22.39
C GLY A 312 0.08 24.12 -22.63
N GLU A 313 -0.10 23.22 -21.65
CA GLU A 313 -1.21 22.25 -21.66
C GLU A 313 -2.57 22.93 -21.39
N THR A 314 -3.62 22.26 -21.82
CA THR A 314 -5.00 22.54 -21.43
C THR A 314 -5.55 21.39 -20.58
N ILE A 315 -6.68 21.58 -19.91
CA ILE A 315 -7.35 20.51 -19.17
C ILE A 315 -7.62 19.32 -20.09
N GLU A 316 -8.10 19.57 -21.31
CA GLU A 316 -8.42 18.55 -22.30
C GLU A 316 -7.16 17.82 -22.79
N SER A 317 -6.11 18.55 -23.21
CA SER A 317 -4.88 17.92 -23.73
C SER A 317 -4.18 17.09 -22.68
N PHE A 318 -4.06 17.62 -21.46
CA PHE A 318 -3.46 16.88 -20.35
C PHE A 318 -4.34 15.68 -19.93
N GLY A 319 -5.66 15.86 -19.86
CA GLY A 319 -6.60 14.77 -19.55
C GLY A 319 -6.52 13.63 -20.57
N GLN A 320 -6.45 13.94 -21.85
CA GLN A 320 -6.27 12.94 -22.91
C GLN A 320 -4.93 12.20 -22.76
N ALA A 321 -3.86 12.90 -22.45
CA ALA A 321 -2.54 12.29 -22.20
C ALA A 321 -2.58 11.35 -20.97
N VAL A 322 -3.25 11.77 -19.87
CA VAL A 322 -3.45 10.95 -18.66
C VAL A 322 -4.24 9.68 -18.98
N LEU A 323 -5.41 9.79 -19.64
CA LEU A 323 -6.22 8.63 -20.00
C LEU A 323 -5.47 7.69 -20.96
N SER A 324 -4.75 8.24 -21.94
CA SER A 324 -3.96 7.46 -22.88
C SER A 324 -2.81 6.71 -22.22
N ALA A 325 -2.24 7.23 -21.14
CA ALA A 325 -1.19 6.55 -20.39
C ALA A 325 -1.71 5.35 -19.58
N GLY A 326 -2.98 5.40 -19.15
CA GLY A 326 -3.66 4.30 -18.43
C GLY A 326 -4.31 3.29 -19.35
N ALA A 327 -4.81 3.79 -20.48
CA ALA A 327 -5.47 3.00 -21.50
C ALA A 327 -4.44 2.63 -22.56
N GLY A 328 -4.46 1.42 -23.00
CA GLY A 328 -3.66 0.99 -24.13
C GLY A 328 -3.12 -0.43 -23.99
N LEU A 329 -3.09 -1.07 -25.12
CA LEU A 329 -2.61 -2.44 -25.25
C LEU A 329 -1.10 -2.48 -25.43
N SER A 330 -0.51 -1.41 -25.96
CA SER A 330 0.90 -1.36 -26.40
C SER A 330 1.92 -1.38 -25.25
N ASN A 331 1.54 -0.93 -24.05
CA ASN A 331 2.42 -0.84 -22.90
C ASN A 331 2.25 -2.01 -21.90
N ARG A 332 1.42 -3.00 -22.24
CA ARG A 332 1.09 -4.16 -21.39
C ARG A 332 1.32 -5.44 -22.14
N LYS A 333 1.81 -6.46 -21.45
CA LYS A 333 1.89 -7.81 -22.04
C LYS A 333 0.48 -8.35 -22.25
N PRO A 334 0.22 -9.10 -23.34
CA PRO A 334 -1.10 -9.67 -23.59
C PRO A 334 -1.65 -10.49 -22.42
N GLU A 335 -0.80 -11.25 -21.72
CA GLU A 335 -1.16 -12.05 -20.54
C GLU A 335 -1.63 -11.17 -19.38
N GLU A 336 -1.03 -10.00 -19.22
CA GLU A 336 -1.44 -9.02 -18.19
C GLU A 336 -2.79 -8.39 -18.57
N VAL A 337 -3.00 -8.06 -19.84
CA VAL A 337 -4.27 -7.48 -20.31
C VAL A 337 -5.43 -8.42 -20.04
N VAL A 338 -5.30 -9.70 -20.38
CA VAL A 338 -6.39 -10.69 -20.22
C VAL A 338 -6.60 -11.16 -18.79
N SER A 339 -5.65 -10.91 -17.88
CA SER A 339 -5.71 -11.38 -16.48
C SER A 339 -6.02 -10.29 -15.45
N THR A 340 -5.82 -9.00 -15.76
CA THR A 340 -5.90 -7.90 -14.80
C THR A 340 -7.32 -7.69 -14.22
N ASP A 341 -8.34 -7.67 -15.09
CA ASP A 341 -9.75 -7.58 -14.66
C ASP A 341 -10.53 -8.74 -15.29
N ILE A 342 -10.32 -9.92 -14.76
CA ILE A 342 -10.98 -11.15 -15.22
C ILE A 342 -11.90 -11.71 -14.15
N LYS A 343 -13.08 -12.19 -14.56
CA LYS A 343 -13.98 -12.94 -13.68
C LYS A 343 -14.41 -14.23 -14.34
N ALA A 344 -14.38 -15.32 -13.57
CA ALA A 344 -14.83 -16.64 -14.00
C ALA A 344 -16.30 -16.88 -13.59
N PHE A 345 -16.99 -17.62 -14.43
CA PHE A 345 -18.42 -17.95 -14.30
C PHE A 345 -18.66 -19.40 -14.73
N GLU A 346 -19.81 -19.95 -14.31
CA GLU A 346 -20.30 -21.27 -14.72
C GLU A 346 -21.81 -21.16 -14.97
N ALA A 347 -22.25 -21.49 -16.18
CA ALA A 347 -23.65 -21.51 -16.59
C ALA A 347 -23.88 -22.46 -17.77
N GLY A 348 -25.04 -23.11 -17.86
CA GLY A 348 -25.40 -24.00 -18.96
C GLY A 348 -24.43 -25.20 -19.16
N GLY A 349 -23.68 -25.58 -18.12
CA GLY A 349 -22.66 -26.63 -18.20
C GLY A 349 -21.30 -26.14 -18.74
N PHE A 350 -21.14 -24.84 -19.03
CA PHE A 350 -19.90 -24.24 -19.47
C PHE A 350 -19.20 -23.50 -18.34
N LYS A 351 -17.87 -23.63 -18.25
CA LYS A 351 -16.98 -22.84 -17.43
C LYS A 351 -16.30 -21.78 -18.29
N PHE A 352 -16.47 -20.53 -17.98
CA PHE A 352 -15.92 -19.46 -18.81
C PHE A 352 -15.42 -18.29 -18.00
N ALA A 353 -14.65 -17.42 -18.65
CA ALA A 353 -14.21 -16.17 -18.04
C ALA A 353 -14.39 -15.00 -19.00
N ILE A 354 -14.70 -13.83 -18.44
CA ILE A 354 -14.77 -12.59 -19.19
C ILE A 354 -13.81 -11.59 -18.53
N ALA A 355 -12.81 -11.14 -19.30
CA ALA A 355 -11.91 -10.06 -18.94
C ALA A 355 -12.42 -8.73 -19.52
N GLN A 356 -11.98 -7.61 -18.95
CA GLN A 356 -12.20 -6.27 -19.50
C GLN A 356 -10.89 -5.49 -19.53
N ALA A 357 -10.63 -4.83 -20.66
CA ALA A 357 -9.52 -3.89 -20.82
C ALA A 357 -10.05 -2.58 -21.40
N GLU A 358 -9.44 -1.48 -20.99
CA GLU A 358 -9.79 -0.13 -21.42
C GLU A 358 -8.75 0.40 -22.39
N VAL A 359 -9.21 1.07 -23.44
CA VAL A 359 -8.40 1.77 -24.43
C VAL A 359 -8.99 3.15 -24.68
N THR A 360 -8.20 4.04 -25.28
CA THR A 360 -8.68 5.35 -25.76
C THR A 360 -8.95 5.38 -27.25
N ASP A 361 -8.63 4.28 -27.95
CA ASP A 361 -8.88 4.10 -29.39
C ASP A 361 -8.90 2.60 -29.70
N LEU A 362 -10.02 2.10 -30.18
CA LEU A 362 -10.19 0.71 -30.62
C LEU A 362 -9.29 0.32 -31.80
N MET A 363 -8.74 1.29 -32.55
CA MET A 363 -7.80 1.00 -33.63
C MET A 363 -6.52 0.30 -33.11
N GLN A 364 -6.12 0.53 -31.85
CA GLN A 364 -5.01 -0.18 -31.22
C GLN A 364 -5.22 -1.69 -31.19
N LEU A 365 -6.47 -2.15 -31.16
CA LEU A 365 -6.80 -3.56 -31.09
C LEU A 365 -6.35 -4.33 -32.35
N ARG A 366 -6.28 -3.66 -33.51
CA ARG A 366 -5.92 -4.30 -34.78
C ARG A 366 -4.56 -4.96 -34.74
N GLU A 367 -3.58 -4.34 -34.11
CA GLU A 367 -2.21 -4.86 -34.00
C GLU A 367 -2.04 -5.86 -32.85
N HIS A 368 -2.92 -5.78 -31.84
CA HIS A 368 -2.82 -6.59 -30.61
C HIS A 368 -3.79 -7.79 -30.60
N ARG A 369 -4.67 -7.92 -31.59
CA ARG A 369 -5.72 -8.95 -31.59
C ARG A 369 -5.17 -10.37 -31.48
N GLU A 370 -4.21 -10.74 -32.35
CA GLU A 370 -3.64 -12.09 -32.37
C GLU A 370 -2.89 -12.43 -31.06
N PRO A 371 -1.99 -11.57 -30.54
CA PRO A 371 -1.40 -11.76 -29.23
C PRO A 371 -2.42 -11.90 -28.08
N LEU A 372 -3.50 -11.12 -28.09
CA LEU A 372 -4.55 -11.20 -27.07
C LEU A 372 -5.38 -12.50 -27.19
N THR A 373 -5.67 -12.96 -28.41
CA THR A 373 -6.35 -14.23 -28.62
C THR A 373 -5.50 -15.39 -28.09
N ASN A 374 -4.20 -15.41 -28.38
CA ASN A 374 -3.27 -16.41 -27.85
C ASN A 374 -3.22 -16.39 -26.31
N ALA A 375 -3.15 -15.21 -25.71
CA ALA A 375 -3.19 -15.07 -24.25
C ALA A 375 -4.52 -15.56 -23.62
N LEU A 376 -5.66 -15.36 -24.31
CA LEU A 376 -6.95 -15.91 -23.89
C LEU A 376 -6.97 -17.44 -23.99
N ASP A 377 -6.33 -18.03 -25.02
CA ASP A 377 -6.20 -19.47 -25.15
C ASP A 377 -5.34 -20.09 -24.05
N ASP A 378 -4.21 -19.45 -23.74
CA ASP A 378 -3.35 -19.88 -22.64
C ASP A 378 -4.08 -19.82 -21.31
N LEU A 379 -4.78 -18.73 -21.05
CA LEU A 379 -5.59 -18.56 -19.84
C LEU A 379 -6.73 -19.58 -19.74
N LYS A 380 -7.43 -19.84 -20.86
CA LYS A 380 -8.46 -20.87 -20.96
C LYS A 380 -7.90 -22.24 -20.56
N ASN A 381 -6.76 -22.62 -21.14
CA ASN A 381 -6.11 -23.91 -20.88
C ASN A 381 -5.61 -24.02 -19.42
N GLN A 382 -4.97 -22.99 -18.90
CA GLN A 382 -4.46 -22.97 -17.52
C GLN A 382 -5.56 -23.10 -16.47
N ARG A 383 -6.74 -22.52 -16.74
CA ARG A 383 -7.87 -22.51 -15.79
C ARG A 383 -8.93 -23.58 -16.07
N GLY A 384 -8.74 -24.40 -17.10
CA GLY A 384 -9.70 -25.46 -17.47
C GLY A 384 -11.06 -24.89 -17.86
N LEU A 385 -11.08 -23.79 -18.64
CA LEU A 385 -12.29 -23.14 -19.11
C LEU A 385 -12.68 -23.67 -20.49
N ASP A 386 -13.98 -23.66 -20.81
CA ASP A 386 -14.49 -23.98 -22.13
C ASP A 386 -14.25 -22.84 -23.11
N PHE A 387 -14.34 -21.61 -22.69
CA PHE A 387 -13.98 -20.42 -23.46
C PHE A 387 -13.58 -19.24 -22.54
N ALA A 388 -12.88 -18.28 -23.12
CA ALA A 388 -12.55 -17.00 -22.48
C ALA A 388 -12.89 -15.87 -23.44
N MET A 389 -13.30 -14.71 -22.88
CA MET A 389 -13.66 -13.51 -23.62
C MET A 389 -12.92 -12.29 -23.05
N LEU A 390 -12.60 -11.34 -23.91
CA LEU A 390 -12.06 -10.04 -23.54
C LEU A 390 -12.96 -8.94 -24.13
N LEU A 391 -13.53 -8.11 -23.29
CA LEU A 391 -14.20 -6.85 -23.66
C LEU A 391 -13.14 -5.74 -23.70
N VAL A 392 -12.84 -5.20 -24.87
CA VAL A 392 -11.96 -4.03 -25.02
C VAL A 392 -12.84 -2.81 -25.21
N THR A 393 -12.81 -1.91 -24.22
CA THR A 393 -13.70 -0.73 -24.15
C THR A 393 -12.92 0.51 -24.48
N ASP A 394 -13.36 1.25 -25.50
CA ASP A 394 -12.94 2.63 -25.73
C ASP A 394 -13.69 3.53 -24.75
N VAL A 395 -12.97 4.04 -23.75
CA VAL A 395 -13.56 4.86 -22.67
C VAL A 395 -13.92 6.26 -23.14
N VAL A 396 -13.37 6.72 -24.27
CA VAL A 396 -13.65 8.04 -24.85
C VAL A 396 -14.88 7.97 -25.76
N ALA A 397 -14.94 6.98 -26.64
CA ALA A 397 -16.04 6.81 -27.58
C ALA A 397 -17.27 6.10 -26.96
N GLY A 398 -17.11 5.44 -25.82
CA GLY A 398 -18.18 4.66 -25.18
C GLY A 398 -18.60 3.41 -25.93
N ASN A 399 -17.70 2.82 -26.69
CA ASN A 399 -17.91 1.63 -27.52
C ASN A 399 -16.93 0.53 -27.15
N SER A 400 -17.28 -0.72 -27.47
CA SER A 400 -16.36 -1.85 -27.19
C SER A 400 -16.22 -2.80 -28.39
N ARG A 401 -15.17 -3.62 -28.30
CA ARG A 401 -14.96 -4.81 -29.13
C ARG A 401 -14.83 -6.03 -28.24
N ILE A 402 -15.36 -7.16 -28.70
CA ILE A 402 -15.21 -8.43 -27.99
C ILE A 402 -14.28 -9.33 -28.79
N ILE A 403 -13.28 -9.89 -28.10
CA ILE A 403 -12.41 -10.97 -28.58
C ILE A 403 -12.78 -12.24 -27.81
N THR A 404 -12.79 -13.37 -28.49
CA THR A 404 -12.94 -14.69 -27.85
C THR A 404 -11.66 -15.50 -28.01
N SER A 405 -11.43 -16.44 -27.09
CA SER A 405 -10.45 -17.52 -27.31
C SER A 405 -10.73 -18.28 -28.57
N SER A 406 -9.73 -18.93 -29.11
CA SER A 406 -9.86 -19.75 -30.35
C SER A 406 -10.85 -20.89 -30.13
N HIS A 407 -11.61 -21.21 -31.17
CA HIS A 407 -12.60 -22.29 -31.18
C HIS A 407 -13.63 -22.20 -30.04
N PRO A 408 -14.34 -21.08 -29.93
CA PRO A 408 -15.38 -20.93 -28.92
C PRO A 408 -16.55 -21.88 -29.20
N PRO A 409 -17.37 -22.23 -28.18
CA PRO A 409 -18.59 -23.01 -28.40
C PRO A 409 -19.50 -22.36 -29.46
N PRO A 410 -20.10 -23.13 -30.38
CA PRO A 410 -20.92 -22.57 -31.48
C PRO A 410 -22.09 -21.70 -31.01
N ILE A 411 -22.59 -21.91 -29.80
CA ILE A 411 -23.65 -21.11 -29.19
C ILE A 411 -23.27 -19.63 -29.10
N LEU A 412 -21.97 -19.30 -28.98
CA LEU A 412 -21.52 -17.90 -28.94
C LEU A 412 -21.68 -17.18 -30.30
N ASP A 413 -21.99 -17.92 -31.38
CA ASP A 413 -22.32 -17.27 -32.67
C ASP A 413 -23.67 -16.54 -32.63
N GLU A 414 -24.55 -16.89 -31.67
CA GLU A 414 -25.85 -16.24 -31.44
C GLU A 414 -25.75 -14.98 -30.58
N LEU A 415 -24.54 -14.59 -30.15
CA LEU A 415 -24.38 -13.33 -29.42
C LEU A 415 -24.87 -12.13 -30.27
N PRO A 416 -25.62 -11.19 -29.68
CA PRO A 416 -26.18 -10.03 -30.41
C PRO A 416 -25.13 -8.97 -30.76
N TYR A 417 -23.90 -9.39 -30.90
CA TYR A 417 -22.76 -8.56 -31.26
C TYR A 417 -22.25 -8.97 -32.64
N PRO A 418 -22.45 -8.15 -33.69
CA PRO A 418 -22.08 -8.51 -35.05
C PRO A 418 -20.59 -8.85 -35.21
N PRO A 419 -20.24 -9.95 -35.89
CA PRO A 419 -18.85 -10.26 -36.17
C PRO A 419 -18.29 -9.26 -37.19
N LEU A 420 -17.03 -8.90 -37.02
CA LEU A 420 -16.29 -8.03 -37.91
C LEU A 420 -15.27 -8.80 -38.73
N ALA A 421 -14.81 -8.20 -39.82
CA ALA A 421 -13.85 -8.83 -40.74
C ALA A 421 -12.49 -9.14 -40.08
N ASP A 422 -12.15 -8.47 -38.99
CA ASP A 422 -10.94 -8.69 -38.22
C ASP A 422 -11.09 -9.81 -37.18
N GLY A 423 -12.25 -10.49 -37.13
CA GLY A 423 -12.53 -11.60 -36.22
C GLY A 423 -12.90 -11.14 -34.78
N THR A 424 -13.08 -9.86 -34.55
CA THR A 424 -13.70 -9.32 -33.33
C THR A 424 -15.20 -9.21 -33.51
N ARG A 425 -15.95 -8.91 -32.43
CA ARG A 425 -17.37 -8.59 -32.49
C ARG A 425 -17.61 -7.15 -32.10
N ASP A 426 -18.52 -6.48 -32.80
CA ASP A 426 -18.90 -5.09 -32.52
C ASP A 426 -19.86 -5.03 -31.33
N ALA A 427 -19.48 -4.31 -30.28
CA ALA A 427 -20.28 -4.10 -29.09
C ALA A 427 -20.51 -2.58 -28.89
N GLU A 428 -21.19 -1.96 -29.87
CA GLU A 428 -21.53 -0.54 -29.83
C GLU A 428 -22.38 -0.18 -28.61
N GLY A 429 -22.00 0.88 -27.89
CA GLY A 429 -22.69 1.33 -26.67
C GLY A 429 -22.52 0.44 -25.43
N VAL A 430 -21.68 -0.59 -25.54
CA VAL A 430 -21.36 -1.49 -24.42
C VAL A 430 -20.09 -0.99 -23.76
N VAL A 431 -20.18 -0.69 -22.45
CA VAL A 431 -19.04 -0.18 -21.63
C VAL A 431 -18.83 -0.99 -20.35
N SER A 432 -19.69 -1.97 -20.08
CA SER A 432 -19.64 -2.72 -18.83
C SER A 432 -19.82 -4.22 -19.03
N ARG A 433 -18.76 -4.98 -18.77
CA ARG A 433 -18.81 -6.44 -18.70
C ARG A 433 -19.94 -6.94 -17.80
N LYS A 434 -20.04 -6.41 -16.57
CA LYS A 434 -20.96 -6.92 -15.53
C LYS A 434 -22.43 -6.61 -15.85
N LYS A 435 -22.71 -5.41 -16.37
CA LYS A 435 -24.09 -4.94 -16.55
C LYS A 435 -24.67 -5.25 -17.93
N GLN A 436 -23.80 -5.42 -18.96
CA GLN A 436 -24.23 -5.52 -20.35
C GLN A 436 -23.80 -6.81 -21.02
N VAL A 437 -22.54 -7.27 -20.89
CA VAL A 437 -22.06 -8.48 -21.56
C VAL A 437 -22.45 -9.75 -20.81
N LEU A 438 -22.18 -9.81 -19.50
CA LEU A 438 -22.44 -11.00 -18.70
C LEU A 438 -23.91 -11.45 -18.72
N PRO A 439 -24.93 -10.57 -18.56
CA PRO A 439 -26.32 -11.01 -18.64
C PRO A 439 -26.70 -11.59 -20.00
N VAL A 440 -26.14 -11.06 -21.08
CA VAL A 440 -26.37 -11.59 -22.44
C VAL A 440 -25.77 -12.98 -22.59
N VAL A 441 -24.51 -13.17 -22.14
CA VAL A 441 -23.87 -14.48 -22.20
C VAL A 441 -24.61 -15.52 -21.33
N LEU A 442 -25.02 -15.15 -20.13
CA LEU A 442 -25.80 -16.04 -19.26
C LEU A 442 -27.14 -16.43 -19.88
N GLY A 443 -27.90 -15.47 -20.40
CA GLY A 443 -29.18 -15.75 -21.06
C GLY A 443 -29.06 -16.55 -22.35
N LEU A 444 -27.87 -16.62 -22.95
CA LEU A 444 -27.61 -17.46 -24.11
C LEU A 444 -27.27 -18.91 -23.73
N LEU A 445 -26.64 -19.09 -22.55
CA LEU A 445 -26.20 -20.41 -22.10
C LEU A 445 -27.26 -21.16 -21.27
N GLU A 446 -28.27 -20.46 -20.74
CA GLU A 446 -29.44 -21.04 -20.05
C GLU A 446 -30.49 -21.55 -21.02
#